data_ebc0d3e958d6a179f58962aeba6b1804
#
_entry.id   ebc0d3e958d6a179f58962aeba6b1804
#
_cell.length_a   1.000
_cell.length_b   1.000
_cell.length_c   1.000
_cell.angle_alpha   90.00
_cell.angle_beta   90.00
_cell.angle_gamma   90.00
#
_symmetry.space_group_name_H-M   'P 1'
#
loop_
_entity.id
_entity.type
_entity.pdbx_description
1 polymer ?
#
loop_
_entity_poly.entity_id
_entity_poly.type
_entity_poly.pdbx_seq_one_letter_code
_entity_poly.pdbx_strand_id
1 'polypeptide(L)'
;MSKIKVKNPVVEMDGDEMTRIIWQRIREKLILPYLDIDLKYYDLGIEHRDATDDKVTVDSANATKEYGVAVKCATITPDEARVKEFGLKQMWKSPNGTIRNILDGTIFREPIVCSNVPRIVPHWNQPVVVARHGFGDQYRATELKFEGAGTLKLTFLPKDGGAPVEKEVFQAPGAGVTMAMYNLDESIRGFARACFNYALDRGYPVYLSSKNTILKVYDGRFKNLFQEIFEAEFKARFDAAKLTYEHRLIDDMVASNLKWNGGYLWACKNYDGDVQSDTVAQGYGSLGLMTSVLTTPDGKTVEAEAAHGTVTRHYRMHQQGKPTSTNPIASIFAWTQGLSYRGKMDGTPDVVNFAHTLEKVCVDMVEAGKMTKDLAILIRPDHPFLTTEEYMDTVDAELKRRMA
;
A
#
# COMPACT_ATOMS: atom_id res chain seq x y z
N MET A 1 2.04 -27.05 -20.71
CA MET A 1 0.72 -26.68 -20.16
C MET A 1 0.07 -25.63 -21.06
N SER A 2 -1.25 -25.69 -21.24
CA SER A 2 -1.98 -24.55 -21.82
C SER A 2 -1.98 -23.40 -20.80
N LYS A 3 -1.77 -22.17 -21.29
CA LYS A 3 -1.84 -20.99 -20.40
C LYS A 3 -3.26 -20.78 -19.88
N ILE A 4 -3.36 -20.34 -18.63
CA ILE A 4 -4.61 -19.93 -18.01
C ILE A 4 -5.03 -18.58 -18.62
N LYS A 5 -6.26 -18.49 -19.14
CA LYS A 5 -6.76 -17.25 -19.75
C LYS A 5 -7.22 -16.26 -18.69
N VAL A 6 -6.65 -15.06 -18.70
CA VAL A 6 -7.14 -13.92 -17.95
C VAL A 6 -8.17 -13.18 -18.81
N LYS A 7 -9.39 -13.04 -18.33
CA LYS A 7 -10.54 -12.61 -19.13
C LYS A 7 -10.48 -11.14 -19.54
N ASN A 8 -10.14 -10.27 -18.60
CA ASN A 8 -10.04 -8.83 -18.81
C ASN A 8 -8.60 -8.33 -18.57
N PRO A 9 -8.21 -7.19 -19.17
CA PRO A 9 -6.87 -6.64 -19.03
C PRO A 9 -6.48 -6.34 -17.59
N VAL A 10 -5.17 -6.32 -17.35
CA VAL A 10 -4.56 -5.78 -16.13
C VAL A 10 -3.63 -4.64 -16.53
N VAL A 11 -3.69 -3.52 -15.82
CA VAL A 11 -2.76 -2.39 -15.99
C VAL A 11 -1.45 -2.75 -15.31
N GLU A 12 -0.36 -2.70 -16.06
CA GLU A 12 0.99 -2.88 -15.53
C GLU A 12 1.69 -1.51 -15.46
N MET A 13 2.07 -1.09 -14.27
CA MET A 13 2.84 0.12 -14.02
C MET A 13 4.27 -0.27 -13.64
N ASP A 14 5.20 -0.11 -14.58
CA ASP A 14 6.63 -0.37 -14.33
C ASP A 14 7.24 0.75 -13.49
N GLY A 15 8.44 0.53 -12.96
CA GLY A 15 9.06 1.45 -12.01
C GLY A 15 10.55 1.70 -12.26
N ASP A 16 11.31 1.77 -11.16
CA ASP A 16 12.70 2.22 -11.19
C ASP A 16 13.67 1.22 -10.55
N GLU A 17 14.94 1.38 -10.88
CA GLU A 17 16.14 0.82 -10.23
C GLU A 17 16.10 -0.72 -10.06
N MET A 18 16.47 -1.25 -8.89
CA MET A 18 16.53 -2.70 -8.67
C MET A 18 15.17 -3.37 -8.75
N THR A 19 14.12 -2.68 -8.32
CA THR A 19 12.76 -3.21 -8.39
C THR A 19 12.25 -3.35 -9.82
N ARG A 20 12.63 -2.49 -10.76
CA ARG A 20 12.33 -2.64 -12.19
C ARG A 20 12.93 -3.92 -12.76
N ILE A 21 14.17 -4.23 -12.42
CA ILE A 21 14.87 -5.45 -12.86
C ILE A 21 14.13 -6.69 -12.33
N ILE A 22 13.79 -6.69 -11.05
CA ILE A 22 13.03 -7.75 -10.41
C ILE A 22 11.64 -7.89 -11.04
N TRP A 23 10.94 -6.78 -11.27
CA TRP A 23 9.61 -6.75 -11.87
C TRP A 23 9.57 -7.38 -13.25
N GLN A 24 10.54 -7.04 -14.10
CA GLN A 24 10.70 -7.67 -15.40
C GLN A 24 10.90 -9.19 -15.29
N ARG A 25 11.76 -9.63 -14.34
CA ARG A 25 12.01 -11.06 -14.11
C ARG A 25 10.77 -11.79 -13.63
N ILE A 26 9.99 -11.21 -12.72
CA ILE A 26 8.71 -11.77 -12.27
C ILE A 26 7.79 -11.95 -13.47
N ARG A 27 7.58 -10.91 -14.26
CA ARG A 27 6.73 -10.96 -15.45
C ARG A 27 7.15 -12.07 -16.42
N GLU A 28 8.44 -12.15 -16.76
CA GLU A 28 8.98 -13.10 -17.75
C GLU A 28 9.01 -14.55 -17.26
N LYS A 29 9.32 -14.79 -15.97
CA LYS A 29 9.48 -16.14 -15.42
C LYS A 29 8.22 -16.69 -14.76
N LEU A 30 7.47 -15.85 -14.03
CA LEU A 30 6.41 -16.29 -13.13
C LEU A 30 4.99 -15.95 -13.61
N ILE A 31 4.84 -15.04 -14.57
CA ILE A 31 3.52 -14.58 -15.03
C ILE A 31 3.26 -15.05 -16.47
N LEU A 32 4.00 -14.54 -17.44
CA LEU A 32 3.74 -14.77 -18.87
C LEU A 32 3.86 -16.24 -19.32
N PRO A 33 4.69 -17.11 -18.71
CA PRO A 33 4.70 -18.52 -19.08
C PRO A 33 3.41 -19.26 -18.72
N TYR A 34 2.69 -18.80 -17.69
CA TYR A 34 1.51 -19.48 -17.14
C TYR A 34 0.19 -18.85 -17.57
N LEU A 35 0.17 -17.56 -17.84
CA LEU A 35 -1.05 -16.80 -18.12
C LEU A 35 -1.08 -16.27 -19.55
N ASP A 36 -2.26 -16.38 -20.17
CA ASP A 36 -2.64 -15.64 -21.37
C ASP A 36 -3.36 -14.37 -20.90
N ILE A 37 -2.61 -13.27 -20.80
CA ILE A 37 -3.01 -12.01 -20.18
C ILE A 37 -2.74 -10.80 -21.09
N ASP A 38 -3.71 -9.92 -21.22
CA ASP A 38 -3.56 -8.61 -21.86
C ASP A 38 -3.07 -7.58 -20.82
N LEU A 39 -1.83 -7.13 -20.96
CA LEU A 39 -1.21 -6.12 -20.09
C LEU A 39 -1.26 -4.74 -20.75
N LYS A 40 -1.91 -3.80 -20.07
CA LYS A 40 -1.87 -2.38 -20.44
C LYS A 40 -0.68 -1.74 -19.73
N TYR A 41 0.44 -1.70 -20.43
CA TYR A 41 1.74 -1.30 -19.90
C TYR A 41 1.92 0.22 -19.85
N TYR A 42 2.38 0.73 -18.70
CA TYR A 42 2.77 2.11 -18.46
C TYR A 42 4.12 2.15 -17.79
N ASP A 43 5.09 2.84 -18.41
CA ASP A 43 6.42 3.05 -17.83
C ASP A 43 6.39 4.26 -16.87
N LEU A 44 6.39 3.97 -15.54
CA LEU A 44 6.48 5.00 -14.51
C LEU A 44 7.92 5.24 -14.01
N GLY A 45 8.93 4.78 -14.77
CA GLY A 45 10.32 5.12 -14.52
C GLY A 45 10.54 6.62 -14.57
N ILE A 46 11.41 7.14 -13.69
CA ILE A 46 11.58 8.59 -13.48
C ILE A 46 11.93 9.34 -14.75
N GLU A 47 12.74 8.74 -15.63
CA GLU A 47 13.14 9.37 -16.91
C GLU A 47 11.96 9.51 -17.87
N HIS A 48 11.09 8.48 -17.97
CA HIS A 48 9.91 8.53 -18.82
C HIS A 48 8.84 9.46 -18.25
N ARG A 49 8.68 9.49 -16.92
CA ARG A 49 7.81 10.46 -16.26
C ARG A 49 8.25 11.90 -16.55
N ASP A 50 9.56 12.18 -16.46
CA ASP A 50 10.11 13.49 -16.79
C ASP A 50 9.89 13.85 -18.27
N ALA A 51 10.11 12.91 -19.19
CA ALA A 51 9.89 13.11 -20.62
C ALA A 51 8.42 13.43 -20.96
N THR A 52 7.47 12.88 -20.19
CA THR A 52 6.02 13.06 -20.40
C THR A 52 5.39 14.12 -19.48
N ASP A 53 6.20 14.91 -18.77
CA ASP A 53 5.74 15.87 -17.77
C ASP A 53 4.79 15.23 -16.75
N ASP A 54 5.13 14.01 -16.30
CA ASP A 54 4.38 13.14 -15.40
C ASP A 54 2.95 12.75 -15.87
N LYS A 55 2.63 13.02 -17.13
CA LYS A 55 1.32 12.67 -17.71
C LYS A 55 1.08 11.15 -17.68
N VAL A 56 2.12 10.35 -17.89
CA VAL A 56 2.02 8.87 -17.86
C VAL A 56 1.47 8.35 -16.53
N THR A 57 1.79 9.00 -15.41
CA THR A 57 1.24 8.65 -14.08
C THR A 57 -0.28 8.88 -14.03
N VAL A 58 -0.75 10.00 -14.57
CA VAL A 58 -2.18 10.31 -14.65
C VAL A 58 -2.90 9.35 -15.59
N ASP A 59 -2.32 9.07 -16.75
CA ASP A 59 -2.87 8.15 -17.75
C ASP A 59 -3.00 6.73 -17.19
N SER A 60 -1.98 6.25 -16.46
CA SER A 60 -2.02 4.93 -15.81
C SER A 60 -3.10 4.81 -14.73
N ALA A 61 -3.31 5.87 -13.94
CA ALA A 61 -4.36 5.90 -12.93
C ALA A 61 -5.76 5.89 -13.58
N ASN A 62 -5.95 6.62 -14.68
CA ASN A 62 -7.21 6.60 -15.43
C ASN A 62 -7.47 5.24 -16.09
N ALA A 63 -6.45 4.63 -16.67
CA ALA A 63 -6.53 3.26 -17.17
C ALA A 63 -6.90 2.25 -16.05
N THR A 64 -6.37 2.45 -14.84
CA THR A 64 -6.74 1.61 -13.70
C THR A 64 -8.23 1.71 -13.36
N LYS A 65 -8.83 2.88 -13.46
CA LYS A 65 -10.29 3.05 -13.33
C LYS A 65 -11.06 2.34 -14.45
N GLU A 66 -10.55 2.41 -15.65
CA GLU A 66 -11.20 1.80 -16.84
C GLU A 66 -11.16 0.27 -16.77
N TYR A 67 -9.99 -0.30 -16.49
CA TYR A 67 -9.79 -1.77 -16.50
C TYR A 67 -10.04 -2.44 -15.14
N GLY A 68 -10.13 -1.67 -14.07
CA GLY A 68 -10.48 -2.13 -12.73
C GLY A 68 -9.35 -2.73 -11.91
N VAL A 69 -8.25 -3.19 -12.52
CA VAL A 69 -7.11 -3.78 -11.77
C VAL A 69 -5.79 -3.31 -12.32
N ALA A 70 -4.91 -2.87 -11.42
CA ALA A 70 -3.51 -2.57 -11.72
C ALA A 70 -2.55 -3.30 -10.79
N VAL A 71 -1.35 -3.56 -11.31
CA VAL A 71 -0.18 -3.99 -10.56
C VAL A 71 0.94 -2.99 -10.78
N LYS A 72 1.64 -2.60 -9.71
CA LYS A 72 2.58 -1.49 -9.75
C LYS A 72 3.92 -1.84 -9.13
N CYS A 73 4.98 -1.56 -9.88
CA CYS A 73 6.36 -1.58 -9.41
C CYS A 73 6.68 -0.33 -8.57
N ALA A 74 7.71 -0.42 -7.73
CA ALA A 74 8.17 0.74 -6.96
C ALA A 74 8.80 1.82 -7.86
N THR A 75 8.53 3.08 -7.55
CA THR A 75 8.94 4.24 -8.33
C THR A 75 9.73 5.24 -7.50
N ILE A 76 10.65 5.98 -8.11
CA ILE A 76 11.39 7.07 -7.48
C ILE A 76 10.46 8.26 -7.24
N THR A 77 10.46 8.77 -6.00
CA THR A 77 10.01 10.14 -5.71
C THR A 77 11.29 10.98 -5.56
N PRO A 78 11.60 11.87 -6.52
CA PRO A 78 12.87 12.57 -6.52
C PRO A 78 12.95 13.63 -5.42
N ASP A 79 14.09 13.69 -4.79
CA ASP A 79 14.59 14.83 -4.02
C ASP A 79 15.56 15.69 -4.88
N GLU A 80 16.15 16.71 -4.28
CA GLU A 80 17.10 17.61 -4.96
C GLU A 80 18.33 16.88 -5.54
N ALA A 81 18.80 15.82 -4.86
CA ALA A 81 19.93 15.02 -5.31
C ALA A 81 19.53 14.18 -6.54
N ARG A 82 18.36 13.60 -6.53
CA ARG A 82 17.81 12.83 -7.67
C ARG A 82 17.49 13.71 -8.87
N VAL A 83 17.00 14.94 -8.67
CA VAL A 83 16.82 15.91 -9.76
C VAL A 83 18.12 16.17 -10.49
N LYS A 84 19.23 16.36 -9.77
CA LYS A 84 20.57 16.53 -10.36
C LYS A 84 21.09 15.26 -11.01
N GLU A 85 20.92 14.12 -10.37
CA GLU A 85 21.39 12.82 -10.86
C GLU A 85 20.79 12.46 -12.23
N PHE A 86 19.48 12.63 -12.39
CA PHE A 86 18.75 12.28 -13.61
C PHE A 86 18.55 13.45 -14.57
N GLY A 87 19.00 14.66 -14.22
CA GLY A 87 18.84 15.86 -15.04
C GLY A 87 17.36 16.24 -15.25
N LEU A 88 16.52 16.06 -14.23
CA LEU A 88 15.08 16.24 -14.33
C LEU A 88 14.70 17.71 -14.49
N LYS A 89 13.62 17.98 -15.23
CA LYS A 89 13.03 19.32 -15.43
C LYS A 89 12.60 19.95 -14.10
N GLN A 90 12.12 19.13 -13.16
CA GLN A 90 11.66 19.57 -11.84
C GLN A 90 11.62 18.40 -10.84
N MET A 91 11.40 18.73 -9.57
CA MET A 91 11.18 17.76 -8.51
C MET A 91 9.73 17.25 -8.55
N TRP A 92 9.50 16.18 -9.33
CA TRP A 92 8.18 15.58 -9.53
C TRP A 92 7.56 15.08 -8.23
N LYS A 93 6.25 15.18 -8.13
CA LYS A 93 5.50 14.63 -6.99
C LYS A 93 5.58 13.10 -6.97
N SER A 94 5.25 12.51 -5.82
CA SER A 94 5.15 11.05 -5.70
C SER A 94 4.09 10.49 -6.65
N PRO A 95 4.42 9.51 -7.51
CA PRO A 95 3.44 8.84 -8.36
C PRO A 95 2.34 8.17 -7.54
N ASN A 96 2.71 7.55 -6.40
CA ASN A 96 1.74 6.92 -5.49
C ASN A 96 0.72 7.96 -4.98
N GLY A 97 1.19 9.17 -4.63
CA GLY A 97 0.30 10.26 -4.22
C GLY A 97 -0.66 10.68 -5.33
N THR A 98 -0.17 10.82 -6.56
CA THR A 98 -0.98 11.15 -7.73
C THR A 98 -2.03 10.08 -8.02
N ILE A 99 -1.62 8.80 -8.08
CA ILE A 99 -2.52 7.66 -8.34
C ILE A 99 -3.59 7.57 -7.25
N ARG A 100 -3.21 7.59 -5.99
CA ARG A 100 -4.15 7.54 -4.85
C ARG A 100 -5.16 8.69 -4.85
N ASN A 101 -4.71 9.89 -5.22
CA ASN A 101 -5.59 11.05 -5.33
C ASN A 101 -6.60 10.94 -6.48
N ILE A 102 -6.23 10.26 -7.57
CA ILE A 102 -7.12 10.03 -8.72
C ILE A 102 -8.08 8.89 -8.43
N LEU A 103 -7.61 7.79 -7.86
CA LEU A 103 -8.42 6.61 -7.58
C LEU A 103 -9.36 6.84 -6.40
N ASP A 104 -8.93 7.59 -5.37
CA ASP A 104 -9.49 7.60 -4.02
C ASP A 104 -9.52 6.16 -3.46
N GLY A 105 -9.45 5.97 -2.16
CA GLY A 105 -9.57 4.62 -1.64
C GLY A 105 -8.82 4.38 -0.34
N THR A 106 -8.81 3.11 0.01
CA THR A 106 -8.17 2.58 1.21
C THR A 106 -7.01 1.68 0.82
N ILE A 107 -5.86 1.91 1.45
CA ILE A 107 -4.66 1.08 1.25
C ILE A 107 -4.62 0.07 2.38
N PHE A 108 -4.73 -1.22 2.04
CA PHE A 108 -4.57 -2.32 2.98
C PHE A 108 -3.14 -2.83 2.93
N ARG A 109 -2.45 -2.77 4.07
CA ARG A 109 -1.11 -3.31 4.24
C ARG A 109 -1.17 -4.52 5.16
N GLU A 110 -0.87 -5.69 4.60
CA GLU A 110 -0.94 -6.98 5.28
C GLU A 110 0.43 -7.64 5.29
N PRO A 111 0.95 -8.09 6.44
CA PRO A 111 2.22 -8.79 6.52
C PRO A 111 2.12 -10.20 5.92
N ILE A 112 3.15 -10.59 5.18
CA ILE A 112 3.37 -11.96 4.73
C ILE A 112 4.06 -12.70 5.87
N VAL A 113 3.37 -13.65 6.48
CA VAL A 113 3.88 -14.36 7.66
C VAL A 113 4.58 -15.66 7.24
N CYS A 114 5.89 -15.75 7.51
CA CYS A 114 6.68 -16.99 7.39
C CYS A 114 7.02 -17.48 8.79
N SER A 115 6.73 -18.75 9.10
CA SER A 115 6.82 -19.30 10.47
C SER A 115 8.23 -19.31 11.02
N ASN A 116 9.25 -19.46 10.18
CA ASN A 116 10.67 -19.53 10.53
C ASN A 116 11.38 -18.17 10.56
N VAL A 117 10.73 -17.08 10.14
CA VAL A 117 11.29 -15.72 10.23
C VAL A 117 10.98 -15.15 11.61
N PRO A 118 11.99 -14.84 12.44
CA PRO A 118 11.78 -14.29 13.76
C PRO A 118 11.10 -12.92 13.69
N ARG A 119 10.09 -12.71 14.52
CA ARG A 119 9.37 -11.43 14.65
C ARG A 119 9.98 -10.63 15.80
N ILE A 120 10.06 -9.31 15.63
CA ILE A 120 10.46 -8.40 16.71
C ILE A 120 9.42 -8.42 17.82
N VAL A 121 8.13 -8.59 17.47
CA VAL A 121 7.04 -8.84 18.41
C VAL A 121 6.68 -10.33 18.35
N PRO A 122 7.23 -11.18 19.22
CA PRO A 122 7.20 -12.64 19.04
C PRO A 122 5.81 -13.27 19.05
N HIS A 123 4.84 -12.62 19.72
CA HIS A 123 3.48 -13.15 19.85
C HIS A 123 2.52 -12.71 18.70
N TRP A 124 2.98 -11.93 17.74
CA TRP A 124 2.18 -11.66 16.54
C TRP A 124 2.15 -12.89 15.63
N ASN A 125 1.28 -13.84 15.93
CA ASN A 125 1.16 -15.10 15.19
C ASN A 125 0.03 -15.07 14.14
N GLN A 126 -0.74 -13.98 14.07
CA GLN A 126 -1.73 -13.68 13.04
C GLN A 126 -1.45 -12.29 12.46
N PRO A 127 -1.85 -12.00 11.21
CA PRO A 127 -1.61 -10.70 10.60
C PRO A 127 -2.28 -9.54 11.37
N VAL A 128 -1.57 -8.44 11.54
CA VAL A 128 -2.13 -7.13 11.84
C VAL A 128 -2.26 -6.39 10.50
N VAL A 129 -3.48 -6.22 10.03
CA VAL A 129 -3.74 -5.50 8.77
C VAL A 129 -3.93 -4.02 9.08
N VAL A 130 -3.08 -3.15 8.53
CA VAL A 130 -3.26 -1.70 8.63
C VAL A 130 -4.02 -1.22 7.41
N ALA A 131 -5.23 -0.68 7.63
CA ALA A 131 -6.02 0.01 6.61
C ALA A 131 -5.75 1.52 6.71
N ARG A 132 -5.08 2.07 5.69
CA ARG A 132 -4.74 3.48 5.58
C ARG A 132 -5.74 4.19 4.69
N HIS A 133 -6.36 5.28 5.19
CA HIS A 133 -7.17 6.17 4.36
C HIS A 133 -6.28 6.86 3.32
N GLY A 134 -6.49 6.60 2.04
CA GLY A 134 -5.61 7.08 0.97
C GLY A 134 -5.84 8.54 0.53
N PHE A 135 -6.69 9.29 1.24
CA PHE A 135 -7.14 10.62 0.83
C PHE A 135 -6.93 11.67 1.93
N GLY A 136 -6.63 12.91 1.53
CA GLY A 136 -6.65 14.08 2.41
C GLY A 136 -5.52 14.13 3.44
N ASP A 137 -5.81 14.78 4.57
CA ASP A 137 -4.94 14.98 5.72
C ASP A 137 -3.61 15.69 5.31
N GLN A 138 -2.48 15.34 5.95
CA GLN A 138 -1.17 15.93 5.67
C GLN A 138 -0.71 15.76 4.22
N TYR A 139 -1.15 14.70 3.54
CA TYR A 139 -0.76 14.39 2.15
C TYR A 139 -1.43 15.30 1.11
N ARG A 140 -2.41 16.11 1.52
CA ARG A 140 -3.07 17.15 0.73
C ARG A 140 -3.07 18.51 1.43
N ALA A 141 -2.17 18.70 2.36
CA ALA A 141 -2.05 19.98 3.08
C ALA A 141 -1.55 21.09 2.17
N THR A 142 -2.00 22.29 2.49
CA THR A 142 -1.46 23.54 1.95
C THR A 142 -0.59 24.19 3.02
N GLU A 143 0.67 24.41 2.71
CA GLU A 143 1.64 25.04 3.62
C GLU A 143 1.87 26.48 3.26
N LEU A 144 2.10 27.29 4.27
CA LEU A 144 2.46 28.72 4.12
C LEU A 144 3.55 29.07 5.12
N LYS A 145 4.63 29.69 4.61
CA LYS A 145 5.64 30.37 5.44
C LYS A 145 5.31 31.85 5.50
N PHE A 146 5.39 32.44 6.68
CA PHE A 146 5.20 33.86 6.87
C PHE A 146 6.43 34.48 7.57
N GLU A 147 6.82 35.72 7.15
CA GLU A 147 8.11 36.31 7.51
C GLU A 147 8.04 37.31 8.69
N GLY A 148 6.86 37.58 9.23
CA GLY A 148 6.69 38.56 10.30
C GLY A 148 5.45 38.36 11.15
N ALA A 149 5.23 39.33 12.07
CA ALA A 149 4.04 39.33 12.91
C ALA A 149 2.76 39.56 12.08
N GLY A 150 1.67 38.91 12.46
CA GLY A 150 0.38 39.02 11.76
C GLY A 150 -0.69 38.11 12.34
N THR A 151 -1.87 38.17 11.75
CA THR A 151 -3.02 37.35 12.13
C THR A 151 -3.24 36.22 11.11
N LEU A 152 -3.17 34.99 11.56
CA LEU A 152 -3.55 33.84 10.75
C LEU A 152 -5.06 33.59 10.85
N LYS A 153 -5.76 33.51 9.71
CA LYS A 153 -7.19 33.22 9.64
C LYS A 153 -7.46 32.03 8.71
N LEU A 154 -8.52 31.28 9.01
CA LEU A 154 -9.08 30.26 8.14
C LEU A 154 -10.46 30.72 7.69
N THR A 155 -10.68 30.79 6.37
CA THR A 155 -11.94 31.22 5.78
C THR A 155 -12.51 30.15 4.84
N PHE A 156 -13.75 29.78 5.04
CA PHE A 156 -14.52 28.93 4.14
C PHE A 156 -15.55 29.77 3.39
N LEU A 157 -15.54 29.71 2.07
CA LEU A 157 -16.46 30.44 1.17
C LEU A 157 -17.46 29.45 0.58
N PRO A 158 -18.75 29.46 1.03
CA PRO A 158 -19.78 28.60 0.45
C PRO A 158 -20.02 28.92 -1.03
N LYS A 159 -20.14 27.88 -1.89
CA LYS A 159 -20.42 28.06 -3.33
C LYS A 159 -21.84 28.52 -3.63
N ASP A 160 -22.77 28.27 -2.72
CA ASP A 160 -24.18 28.67 -2.84
C ASP A 160 -24.44 30.14 -2.54
N GLY A 161 -23.40 30.92 -2.26
CA GLY A 161 -23.49 32.35 -1.91
C GLY A 161 -23.83 32.60 -0.44
N GLY A 162 -23.76 31.58 0.42
CA GLY A 162 -23.89 31.72 1.86
C GLY A 162 -22.79 32.63 2.45
N ALA A 163 -23.02 33.12 3.68
CA ALA A 163 -22.03 33.96 4.38
C ALA A 163 -20.71 33.23 4.58
N PRO A 164 -19.57 33.90 4.39
CA PRO A 164 -18.24 33.32 4.71
C PRO A 164 -18.18 32.90 6.18
N VAL A 165 -17.58 31.74 6.42
CA VAL A 165 -17.23 31.28 7.78
C VAL A 165 -15.76 31.55 8.02
N GLU A 166 -15.45 32.47 8.92
CA GLU A 166 -14.07 32.83 9.24
C GLU A 166 -13.75 32.49 10.70
N LYS A 167 -12.54 31.96 10.92
CA LYS A 167 -11.99 31.74 12.25
C LYS A 167 -10.58 32.30 12.34
N GLU A 168 -10.30 33.06 13.38
CA GLU A 168 -8.94 33.38 13.75
C GLU A 168 -8.28 32.12 14.31
N VAL A 169 -7.11 31.79 13.75
CA VAL A 169 -6.32 30.62 14.14
C VAL A 169 -5.30 31.01 15.19
N PHE A 170 -4.54 32.08 14.93
CA PHE A 170 -3.42 32.50 15.78
C PHE A 170 -2.98 33.95 15.50
N GLN A 171 -2.59 34.66 16.55
CA GLN A 171 -1.91 35.95 16.46
C GLN A 171 -0.40 35.68 16.52
N ALA A 172 0.25 35.71 15.37
CA ALA A 172 1.68 35.41 15.25
C ALA A 172 2.51 36.63 15.73
N PRO A 173 3.41 36.48 16.71
CA PRO A 173 4.28 37.58 17.17
C PRO A 173 5.50 37.78 16.27
N GLY A 174 5.76 36.89 15.31
CA GLY A 174 6.90 36.90 14.42
C GLY A 174 6.78 35.90 13.30
N ALA A 175 7.87 35.63 12.61
CA ALA A 175 7.93 34.68 11.49
C ALA A 175 7.58 33.23 11.91
N GLY A 176 7.04 32.45 10.99
CA GLY A 176 6.66 31.08 11.28
C GLY A 176 6.15 30.34 10.05
N VAL A 177 5.56 29.18 10.31
CA VAL A 177 4.94 28.31 9.30
C VAL A 177 3.54 27.91 9.75
N THR A 178 2.66 27.66 8.79
CA THR A 178 1.33 27.10 9.04
C THR A 178 0.99 26.06 8.00
N MET A 179 0.05 25.20 8.33
CA MET A 179 -0.47 24.17 7.44
C MET A 179 -2.00 24.07 7.58
N ALA A 180 -2.70 24.00 6.46
CA ALA A 180 -4.11 23.66 6.43
C ALA A 180 -4.30 22.30 5.75
N MET A 181 -5.05 21.41 6.38
CA MET A 181 -5.42 20.10 5.82
C MET A 181 -6.94 19.93 5.84
N TYR A 182 -7.45 19.00 5.04
CA TYR A 182 -8.89 18.73 4.93
C TYR A 182 -9.18 17.27 4.66
N ASN A 183 -10.43 16.89 4.89
CA ASN A 183 -11.01 15.64 4.44
C ASN A 183 -12.46 15.85 4.05
N LEU A 184 -13.08 14.85 3.41
CA LEU A 184 -14.46 14.89 2.94
C LEU A 184 -15.27 13.76 3.57
N ASP A 185 -16.51 14.07 3.93
CA ASP A 185 -17.43 13.09 4.53
C ASP A 185 -17.59 11.83 3.67
N GLU A 186 -17.77 12.01 2.36
CA GLU A 186 -17.97 10.87 1.46
C GLU A 186 -16.73 9.98 1.36
N SER A 187 -15.52 10.56 1.34
CA SER A 187 -14.28 9.81 1.37
C SER A 187 -14.12 9.03 2.70
N ILE A 188 -14.46 9.65 3.83
CA ILE A 188 -14.43 8.97 5.14
C ILE A 188 -15.46 7.83 5.19
N ARG A 189 -16.67 8.02 4.64
CA ARG A 189 -17.70 6.96 4.55
C ARG A 189 -17.23 5.81 3.66
N GLY A 190 -16.61 6.12 2.53
CA GLY A 190 -16.01 5.14 1.63
C GLY A 190 -14.89 4.33 2.33
N PHE A 191 -14.03 5.00 3.09
CA PHE A 191 -13.00 4.37 3.91
C PHE A 191 -13.61 3.41 4.95
N ALA A 192 -14.66 3.81 5.64
CA ALA A 192 -15.35 2.96 6.61
C ALA A 192 -15.92 1.70 5.94
N ARG A 193 -16.63 1.84 4.81
CA ARG A 193 -17.16 0.71 4.04
C ARG A 193 -16.08 -0.25 3.57
N ALA A 194 -14.97 0.27 3.04
CA ALA A 194 -13.83 -0.54 2.62
C ALA A 194 -13.27 -1.36 3.78
N CYS A 195 -13.04 -0.73 4.95
CA CYS A 195 -12.55 -1.41 6.15
C CYS A 195 -13.51 -2.52 6.62
N PHE A 196 -14.80 -2.25 6.70
CA PHE A 196 -15.78 -3.24 7.18
C PHE A 196 -15.96 -4.41 6.20
N ASN A 197 -15.98 -4.16 4.90
CA ASN A 197 -16.05 -5.24 3.90
C ASN A 197 -14.78 -6.11 3.93
N TYR A 198 -13.61 -5.51 3.96
CA TYR A 198 -12.35 -6.26 4.06
C TYR A 198 -12.29 -7.13 5.32
N ALA A 199 -12.72 -6.55 6.45
CA ALA A 199 -12.74 -7.26 7.73
C ALA A 199 -13.70 -8.46 7.72
N LEU A 200 -14.90 -8.33 7.12
CA LEU A 200 -15.83 -9.43 6.94
C LEU A 200 -15.27 -10.55 6.07
N ASP A 201 -14.58 -10.21 4.98
CA ASP A 201 -13.95 -11.19 4.09
C ASP A 201 -12.81 -11.98 4.79
N ARG A 202 -12.12 -11.34 5.73
CA ARG A 202 -11.02 -11.94 6.51
C ARG A 202 -11.48 -12.59 7.82
N GLY A 203 -12.69 -12.32 8.29
CA GLY A 203 -13.16 -12.73 9.61
C GLY A 203 -12.46 -11.97 10.75
N TYR A 204 -12.17 -10.68 10.58
CA TYR A 204 -11.40 -9.86 11.54
C TYR A 204 -12.26 -8.81 12.21
N PRO A 205 -12.06 -8.52 13.52
CA PRO A 205 -12.58 -7.32 14.14
C PRO A 205 -11.89 -6.07 13.56
N VAL A 206 -12.55 -4.91 13.69
CA VAL A 206 -12.06 -3.61 13.21
C VAL A 206 -11.82 -2.66 14.37
N TYR A 207 -10.66 -2.05 14.40
CA TYR A 207 -10.30 -0.98 15.32
C TYR A 207 -9.97 0.29 14.53
N LEU A 208 -10.83 1.33 14.65
CA LEU A 208 -10.50 2.68 14.16
C LEU A 208 -9.71 3.40 15.24
N SER A 209 -8.57 3.98 14.90
CA SER A 209 -7.84 4.83 15.84
C SER A 209 -7.81 6.29 15.40
N SER A 210 -7.89 7.20 16.37
CA SER A 210 -7.80 8.64 16.18
C SER A 210 -7.35 9.35 17.46
N LYS A 211 -7.10 10.65 17.37
CA LYS A 211 -6.82 11.51 18.54
C LYS A 211 -7.96 12.52 18.77
N ASN A 212 -9.21 12.05 18.72
CA ASN A 212 -10.40 12.89 18.81
C ASN A 212 -10.53 13.66 20.14
N THR A 213 -9.81 13.27 21.16
CA THR A 213 -9.72 14.04 22.43
C THR A 213 -9.01 15.37 22.27
N ILE A 214 -8.10 15.48 21.29
CA ILE A 214 -7.37 16.68 20.89
C ILE A 214 -7.98 17.31 19.64
N LEU A 215 -8.10 16.54 18.56
CA LEU A 215 -8.67 16.98 17.29
C LEU A 215 -10.20 16.72 17.31
N LYS A 216 -10.90 17.44 18.19
CA LYS A 216 -12.32 17.14 18.54
C LYS A 216 -13.26 17.17 17.35
N VAL A 217 -13.06 18.09 16.41
CA VAL A 217 -13.89 18.23 15.22
C VAL A 217 -13.37 17.33 14.09
N TYR A 218 -12.09 17.42 13.77
CA TYR A 218 -11.50 16.71 12.65
C TYR A 218 -11.54 15.18 12.86
N ASP A 219 -10.89 14.68 13.89
CA ASP A 219 -10.89 13.26 14.22
C ASP A 219 -12.26 12.77 14.74
N GLY A 220 -13.00 13.65 15.41
CA GLY A 220 -14.38 13.38 15.80
C GLY A 220 -15.28 13.11 14.61
N ARG A 221 -15.04 13.73 13.46
CA ARG A 221 -15.80 13.44 12.23
C ARG A 221 -15.55 12.02 11.72
N PHE A 222 -14.31 11.55 11.70
CA PHE A 222 -13.96 10.15 11.37
C PHE A 222 -14.67 9.17 12.31
N LYS A 223 -14.55 9.38 13.62
CA LYS A 223 -15.21 8.54 14.63
C LYS A 223 -16.73 8.44 14.40
N ASN A 224 -17.39 9.59 14.20
CA ASN A 224 -18.82 9.64 14.08
C ASN A 224 -19.32 8.98 12.78
N LEU A 225 -18.66 9.25 11.64
CA LEU A 225 -19.03 8.65 10.36
C LEU A 225 -18.79 7.15 10.32
N PHE A 226 -17.69 6.66 10.90
CA PHE A 226 -17.47 5.21 11.05
C PHE A 226 -18.58 4.55 11.87
N GLN A 227 -18.97 5.15 13.01
CA GLN A 227 -20.04 4.63 13.85
C GLN A 227 -21.39 4.62 13.11
N GLU A 228 -21.70 5.71 12.40
CA GLU A 228 -22.92 5.83 11.60
C GLU A 228 -23.01 4.73 10.52
N ILE A 229 -21.94 4.54 9.74
CA ILE A 229 -21.86 3.50 8.69
C ILE A 229 -21.94 2.11 9.31
N PHE A 230 -21.23 1.87 10.43
CA PHE A 230 -21.28 0.59 11.11
C PHE A 230 -22.70 0.22 11.54
N GLU A 231 -23.38 1.12 12.22
CA GLU A 231 -24.75 0.87 12.74
C GLU A 231 -25.76 0.70 11.61
N ALA A 232 -25.67 1.53 10.56
CA ALA A 232 -26.63 1.52 9.47
C ALA A 232 -26.45 0.37 8.48
N GLU A 233 -25.20 -0.04 8.18
CA GLU A 233 -24.92 -0.91 7.05
C GLU A 233 -24.26 -2.25 7.44
N PHE A 234 -23.53 -2.33 8.55
CA PHE A 234 -22.65 -3.45 8.84
C PHE A 234 -22.97 -4.21 10.13
N LYS A 235 -23.62 -3.59 11.12
CA LYS A 235 -23.82 -4.19 12.43
C LYS A 235 -24.43 -5.58 12.38
N ALA A 236 -25.47 -5.79 11.62
CA ALA A 236 -26.12 -7.11 11.51
C ALA A 236 -25.20 -8.18 10.93
N ARG A 237 -24.36 -7.82 9.95
CA ARG A 237 -23.36 -8.73 9.33
C ARG A 237 -22.22 -9.06 10.30
N PHE A 238 -21.76 -8.08 11.07
CA PHE A 238 -20.73 -8.26 12.10
C PHE A 238 -21.26 -9.13 13.26
N ASP A 239 -22.46 -8.87 13.73
CA ASP A 239 -23.11 -9.67 14.78
C ASP A 239 -23.25 -11.15 14.33
N ALA A 240 -23.70 -11.39 13.09
CA ALA A 240 -23.81 -12.73 12.50
C ALA A 240 -22.46 -13.43 12.38
N ALA A 241 -21.41 -12.69 12.05
CA ALA A 241 -20.02 -13.19 11.95
C ALA A 241 -19.31 -13.25 13.32
N LYS A 242 -19.91 -12.79 14.40
CA LYS A 242 -19.34 -12.65 15.75
C LYS A 242 -18.08 -11.77 15.76
N LEU A 243 -18.07 -10.73 14.93
CA LEU A 243 -17.01 -9.73 14.83
C LEU A 243 -17.41 -8.45 15.55
N THR A 244 -16.42 -7.65 15.92
CA THR A 244 -16.62 -6.38 16.64
C THR A 244 -16.00 -5.21 15.88
N TYR A 245 -16.58 -4.02 16.10
CA TYR A 245 -16.00 -2.74 15.74
C TYR A 245 -15.82 -1.89 17.00
N GLU A 246 -14.66 -1.26 17.14
CA GLU A 246 -14.35 -0.35 18.24
C GLU A 246 -13.53 0.85 17.74
N HIS A 247 -13.83 2.04 18.26
CA HIS A 247 -12.97 3.21 18.12
C HIS A 247 -12.07 3.34 19.37
N ARG A 248 -10.76 3.55 19.14
CA ARG A 248 -9.77 3.74 20.20
C ARG A 248 -8.95 5.02 19.99
N LEU A 249 -8.41 5.56 21.07
CA LEU A 249 -7.37 6.58 20.93
C LEU A 249 -6.11 5.94 20.34
N ILE A 250 -5.40 6.67 19.46
CA ILE A 250 -4.27 6.09 18.72
C ILE A 250 -3.13 5.63 19.64
N ASP A 251 -2.83 6.36 20.68
CA ASP A 251 -1.82 5.97 21.69
C ASP A 251 -2.20 4.68 22.44
N ASP A 252 -3.48 4.53 22.79
CA ASP A 252 -3.99 3.30 23.38
C ASP A 252 -3.98 2.14 22.38
N MET A 253 -4.31 2.40 21.12
CA MET A 253 -4.26 1.38 20.08
C MET A 253 -2.83 0.92 19.77
N VAL A 254 -1.84 1.83 19.77
CA VAL A 254 -0.41 1.47 19.65
C VAL A 254 0.01 0.55 20.80
N ALA A 255 -0.38 0.87 22.04
CA ALA A 255 -0.09 0.03 23.19
C ALA A 255 -0.78 -1.34 23.10
N SER A 256 -2.01 -1.38 22.60
CA SER A 256 -2.78 -2.61 22.40
C SER A 256 -2.16 -3.47 21.29
N ASN A 257 -1.78 -2.87 20.17
CA ASN A 257 -1.11 -3.56 19.06
C ASN A 257 0.14 -4.32 19.52
N LEU A 258 0.95 -3.73 20.40
CA LEU A 258 2.15 -4.36 20.96
C LEU A 258 1.86 -5.49 21.96
N LYS A 259 0.62 -5.64 22.41
CA LYS A 259 0.22 -6.65 23.42
C LYS A 259 -0.65 -7.76 22.85
N TRP A 260 -1.32 -7.52 21.73
CA TRP A 260 -2.25 -8.46 21.11
C TRP A 260 -1.54 -9.40 20.12
N ASN A 261 -2.20 -10.51 19.80
CA ASN A 261 -1.59 -11.55 18.95
C ASN A 261 -1.73 -11.29 17.43
N GLY A 262 -2.34 -10.21 17.01
CA GLY A 262 -2.76 -9.98 15.62
C GLY A 262 -4.18 -10.52 15.35
N GLY A 263 -4.54 -10.70 14.08
CA GLY A 263 -5.85 -11.19 13.67
C GLY A 263 -6.92 -10.09 13.70
N TYR A 264 -6.58 -8.86 13.33
CA TYR A 264 -7.49 -7.73 13.28
C TYR A 264 -7.11 -6.71 12.21
N LEU A 265 -8.08 -5.87 11.87
CA LEU A 265 -7.89 -4.72 10.99
C LEU A 265 -7.79 -3.44 11.81
N TRP A 266 -6.69 -2.71 11.61
CA TRP A 266 -6.43 -1.41 12.22
C TRP A 266 -6.66 -0.29 11.20
N ALA A 267 -7.80 0.39 11.31
CA ALA A 267 -8.15 1.52 10.46
C ALA A 267 -7.49 2.82 10.97
N CYS A 268 -6.72 3.47 10.11
CA CYS A 268 -5.93 4.65 10.40
C CYS A 268 -6.19 5.77 9.40
N LYS A 269 -6.15 7.02 9.85
CA LYS A 269 -6.05 8.18 8.97
C LYS A 269 -4.78 8.12 8.11
N ASN A 270 -4.68 8.96 7.10
CA ASN A 270 -3.64 8.86 6.08
C ASN A 270 -2.21 8.80 6.65
N TYR A 271 -1.79 9.79 7.43
CA TYR A 271 -0.44 9.83 8.03
C TYR A 271 -0.25 8.73 9.09
N ASP A 272 -1.23 8.55 9.97
CA ASP A 272 -1.18 7.52 11.01
C ASP A 272 -1.00 6.13 10.39
N GLY A 273 -1.73 5.85 9.30
CA GLY A 273 -1.65 4.58 8.56
C GLY A 273 -0.32 4.38 7.86
N ASP A 274 0.30 5.44 7.35
CA ASP A 274 1.65 5.38 6.78
C ASP A 274 2.67 4.93 7.82
N VAL A 275 2.73 5.63 8.94
CA VAL A 275 3.70 5.35 10.02
C VAL A 275 3.43 3.99 10.66
N GLN A 276 2.17 3.67 10.97
CA GLN A 276 1.84 2.42 11.68
C GLN A 276 2.02 1.20 10.78
N SER A 277 1.78 1.28 9.48
CA SER A 277 2.02 0.15 8.59
C SER A 277 3.50 -0.23 8.50
N ASP A 278 4.40 0.77 8.49
CA ASP A 278 5.84 0.51 8.50
C ASP A 278 6.29 -0.05 9.87
N THR A 279 5.74 0.47 10.96
CA THR A 279 5.99 -0.07 12.31
C THR A 279 5.57 -1.54 12.41
N VAL A 280 4.38 -1.88 11.91
CA VAL A 280 3.87 -3.25 11.87
C VAL A 280 4.75 -4.14 10.98
N ALA A 281 5.15 -3.66 9.80
CA ALA A 281 6.02 -4.41 8.90
C ALA A 281 7.36 -4.78 9.58
N GLN A 282 7.99 -3.82 10.26
CA GLN A 282 9.21 -4.09 11.02
C GLN A 282 8.95 -5.09 12.17
N GLY A 283 7.82 -5.00 12.83
CA GLY A 283 7.43 -5.94 13.88
C GLY A 283 7.34 -7.40 13.40
N TYR A 284 6.97 -7.62 12.12
CA TYR A 284 6.99 -8.93 11.46
C TYR A 284 8.35 -9.32 10.88
N GLY A 285 9.35 -8.44 10.95
CA GLY A 285 10.73 -8.73 10.62
C GLY A 285 11.28 -8.02 9.39
N SER A 286 10.48 -7.76 8.37
CA SER A 286 10.96 -7.10 7.14
C SER A 286 9.84 -6.39 6.37
N LEU A 287 10.14 -5.19 5.90
CA LEU A 287 9.27 -4.47 4.94
C LEU A 287 9.12 -5.23 3.60
N GLY A 288 10.10 -6.07 3.24
CA GLY A 288 10.02 -6.98 2.09
C GLY A 288 8.99 -8.11 2.22
N LEU A 289 8.35 -8.23 3.40
CA LEU A 289 7.25 -9.15 3.68
C LEU A 289 5.92 -8.40 3.93
N MET A 290 5.70 -7.26 3.28
CA MET A 290 4.48 -6.48 3.42
C MET A 290 3.82 -6.27 2.05
N THR A 291 2.54 -6.64 1.93
CA THR A 291 1.72 -6.30 0.76
C THR A 291 1.12 -4.90 0.90
N SER A 292 0.76 -4.29 -0.21
CA SER A 292 0.07 -3.01 -0.25
C SER A 292 -0.96 -3.04 -1.37
N VAL A 293 -2.24 -2.98 -1.03
CA VAL A 293 -3.35 -3.03 -1.97
C VAL A 293 -4.28 -1.85 -1.73
N LEU A 294 -4.40 -0.96 -2.71
CA LEU A 294 -5.41 0.08 -2.72
C LEU A 294 -6.71 -0.48 -3.30
N THR A 295 -7.82 -0.24 -2.62
CA THR A 295 -9.16 -0.58 -3.10
C THR A 295 -10.03 0.66 -3.04
N THR A 296 -10.73 0.98 -4.14
CA THR A 296 -11.69 2.09 -4.17
C THR A 296 -12.90 1.81 -3.27
N PRO A 297 -13.64 2.85 -2.83
CA PRO A 297 -14.76 2.68 -1.89
C PRO A 297 -15.85 1.73 -2.38
N ASP A 298 -16.06 1.64 -3.70
CA ASP A 298 -17.04 0.76 -4.34
C ASP A 298 -16.50 -0.67 -4.61
N GLY A 299 -15.23 -0.92 -4.30
CA GLY A 299 -14.56 -2.21 -4.49
C GLY A 299 -14.31 -2.61 -5.96
N LYS A 300 -14.57 -1.70 -6.92
CA LYS A 300 -14.48 -2.01 -8.36
C LYS A 300 -13.10 -1.76 -8.96
N THR A 301 -12.25 -1.04 -8.25
CA THR A 301 -10.90 -0.71 -8.72
C THR A 301 -9.89 -1.07 -7.64
N VAL A 302 -8.84 -1.78 -8.07
CA VAL A 302 -7.76 -2.24 -7.20
C VAL A 302 -6.42 -1.92 -7.83
N GLU A 303 -5.49 -1.43 -7.03
CA GLU A 303 -4.08 -1.28 -7.41
C GLU A 303 -3.22 -1.96 -6.35
N ALA A 304 -2.43 -2.95 -6.76
CA ALA A 304 -1.55 -3.72 -5.89
C ALA A 304 -0.09 -3.36 -6.14
N GLU A 305 0.65 -3.03 -5.07
CA GLU A 305 2.07 -2.67 -5.12
C GLU A 305 2.88 -3.33 -4.00
N ALA A 306 4.20 -3.31 -4.11
CA ALA A 306 5.08 -3.62 -2.98
C ALA A 306 5.15 -2.41 -2.04
N ALA A 307 5.13 -2.66 -0.73
CA ALA A 307 5.17 -1.60 0.28
C ALA A 307 6.56 -0.96 0.49
N HIS A 308 7.57 -1.37 -0.29
CA HIS A 308 8.96 -0.86 -0.21
C HIS A 308 9.33 0.01 -1.41
N GLY A 309 10.46 0.73 -1.31
CA GLY A 309 11.01 1.56 -2.37
C GLY A 309 11.83 0.78 -3.42
N THR A 310 12.56 1.52 -4.26
CA THR A 310 13.27 1.02 -5.46
C THR A 310 14.57 0.27 -5.20
N VAL A 311 15.02 0.19 -3.93
CA VAL A 311 16.24 -0.50 -3.47
C VAL A 311 17.51 -0.01 -4.19
N THR A 312 17.72 1.29 -4.18
CA THR A 312 18.83 2.00 -4.84
C THR A 312 20.20 1.39 -4.56
N ARG A 313 20.50 1.02 -3.30
CA ARG A 313 21.82 0.46 -2.96
C ARG A 313 22.13 -0.82 -3.75
N HIS A 314 21.17 -1.74 -3.88
CA HIS A 314 21.35 -2.97 -4.64
C HIS A 314 21.40 -2.68 -6.14
N TYR A 315 20.68 -1.68 -6.63
CA TYR A 315 20.78 -1.24 -8.01
C TYR A 315 22.19 -0.76 -8.34
N ARG A 316 22.83 0.04 -7.49
CA ARG A 316 24.23 0.47 -7.66
C ARG A 316 25.20 -0.71 -7.67
N MET A 317 24.96 -1.73 -6.86
CA MET A 317 25.76 -2.97 -6.90
C MET A 317 25.56 -3.72 -8.22
N HIS A 318 24.32 -3.83 -8.68
CA HIS A 318 23.99 -4.48 -9.95
C HIS A 318 24.65 -3.77 -11.13
N GLN A 319 24.64 -2.43 -11.19
CA GLN A 319 25.35 -1.64 -12.21
C GLN A 319 26.87 -1.90 -12.23
N GLN A 320 27.45 -2.31 -11.10
CA GLN A 320 28.85 -2.70 -10.98
C GLN A 320 29.10 -4.20 -11.31
N GLY A 321 28.09 -4.92 -11.80
CA GLY A 321 28.19 -6.35 -12.07
C GLY A 321 28.30 -7.24 -10.83
N LYS A 322 27.97 -6.71 -9.63
CA LYS A 322 28.01 -7.47 -8.39
C LYS A 322 26.71 -8.23 -8.19
N PRO A 323 26.75 -9.48 -7.69
CA PRO A 323 25.53 -10.21 -7.35
C PRO A 323 24.77 -9.51 -6.23
N THR A 324 23.44 -9.52 -6.30
CA THR A 324 22.56 -8.93 -5.30
C THR A 324 21.62 -9.99 -4.74
N SER A 325 21.27 -9.84 -3.47
CA SER A 325 20.27 -10.63 -2.79
C SER A 325 19.16 -9.68 -2.32
N THR A 326 18.34 -9.25 -3.27
CA THR A 326 17.17 -8.41 -3.05
C THR A 326 15.94 -9.29 -2.98
N ASN A 327 15.13 -9.14 -1.95
CA ASN A 327 13.92 -9.92 -1.75
C ASN A 327 12.83 -9.54 -2.78
N PRO A 328 12.38 -10.46 -3.65
CA PRO A 328 11.35 -10.19 -4.64
C PRO A 328 9.92 -10.47 -4.14
N ILE A 329 9.75 -11.00 -2.93
CA ILE A 329 8.47 -11.56 -2.46
C ILE A 329 7.36 -10.52 -2.49
N ALA A 330 7.57 -9.32 -1.95
CA ALA A 330 6.54 -8.28 -1.97
C ALA A 330 6.14 -7.86 -3.39
N SER A 331 7.08 -7.85 -4.34
CA SER A 331 6.78 -7.58 -5.76
C SER A 331 6.04 -8.75 -6.43
N ILE A 332 6.34 -10.00 -6.08
CA ILE A 332 5.57 -11.17 -6.52
C ILE A 332 4.14 -11.07 -5.98
N PHE A 333 3.98 -10.73 -4.69
CA PHE A 333 2.66 -10.56 -4.08
C PHE A 333 1.86 -9.39 -4.66
N ALA A 334 2.51 -8.33 -5.12
CA ALA A 334 1.82 -7.28 -5.87
C ALA A 334 1.15 -7.85 -7.13
N TRP A 335 1.84 -8.68 -7.90
CA TRP A 335 1.27 -9.39 -9.04
C TRP A 335 0.14 -10.34 -8.63
N THR A 336 0.37 -11.20 -7.65
CA THR A 336 -0.61 -12.22 -7.25
C THR A 336 -1.87 -11.62 -6.64
N GLN A 337 -1.74 -10.57 -5.84
CA GLN A 337 -2.90 -9.84 -5.30
C GLN A 337 -3.72 -9.20 -6.42
N GLY A 338 -3.08 -8.50 -7.36
CA GLY A 338 -3.77 -7.96 -8.53
C GLY A 338 -4.49 -9.05 -9.33
N LEU A 339 -3.83 -10.18 -9.60
CA LEU A 339 -4.41 -11.32 -10.32
C LEU A 339 -5.55 -11.99 -9.54
N SER A 340 -5.43 -12.13 -8.22
CA SER A 340 -6.49 -12.67 -7.38
C SER A 340 -7.75 -11.78 -7.43
N TYR A 341 -7.59 -10.45 -7.34
CA TYR A 341 -8.71 -9.52 -7.52
C TYR A 341 -9.29 -9.59 -8.93
N ARG A 342 -8.44 -9.65 -9.98
CA ARG A 342 -8.91 -9.81 -11.37
C ARG A 342 -9.72 -11.08 -11.54
N GLY A 343 -9.22 -12.20 -11.02
CA GLY A 343 -9.91 -13.48 -11.08
C GLY A 343 -11.26 -13.49 -10.35
N LYS A 344 -11.32 -12.85 -9.18
CA LYS A 344 -12.59 -12.70 -8.42
C LYS A 344 -13.59 -11.82 -9.17
N MET A 345 -13.18 -10.67 -9.69
CA MET A 345 -14.04 -9.78 -10.46
C MET A 345 -14.56 -10.40 -11.74
N ASP A 346 -13.76 -11.26 -12.39
CA ASP A 346 -14.09 -11.91 -13.66
C ASP A 346 -14.82 -13.25 -13.49
N GLY A 347 -14.91 -13.77 -12.27
CA GLY A 347 -15.42 -15.10 -12.01
C GLY A 347 -14.55 -16.22 -12.61
N THR A 348 -13.22 -16.05 -12.63
CA THR A 348 -12.23 -17.00 -13.16
C THR A 348 -11.40 -17.62 -12.02
N PRO A 349 -11.88 -18.72 -11.40
CA PRO A 349 -11.23 -19.33 -10.23
C PRO A 349 -9.82 -19.84 -10.54
N ASP A 350 -9.52 -20.24 -11.77
CA ASP A 350 -8.18 -20.71 -12.14
C ASP A 350 -7.11 -19.62 -11.99
N VAL A 351 -7.46 -18.36 -12.30
CA VAL A 351 -6.57 -17.21 -12.09
C VAL A 351 -6.34 -16.98 -10.59
N VAL A 352 -7.38 -17.09 -9.78
CA VAL A 352 -7.28 -16.96 -8.31
C VAL A 352 -6.40 -18.09 -7.75
N ASN A 353 -6.61 -19.33 -8.19
CA ASN A 353 -5.84 -20.50 -7.74
C ASN A 353 -4.36 -20.39 -8.14
N PHE A 354 -4.06 -19.89 -9.34
CA PHE A 354 -2.69 -19.60 -9.76
C PHE A 354 -2.03 -18.60 -8.83
N ALA A 355 -2.70 -17.48 -8.55
CA ALA A 355 -2.18 -16.43 -7.66
C ALA A 355 -1.86 -16.99 -6.27
N HIS A 356 -2.80 -17.70 -5.65
CA HIS A 356 -2.60 -18.30 -4.33
C HIS A 356 -1.53 -19.41 -4.34
N THR A 357 -1.40 -20.16 -5.43
CA THR A 357 -0.35 -21.18 -5.57
C THR A 357 1.03 -20.54 -5.56
N LEU A 358 1.20 -19.44 -6.30
CA LEU A 358 2.48 -18.71 -6.35
C LEU A 358 2.81 -18.06 -4.99
N GLU A 359 1.83 -17.46 -4.30
CA GLU A 359 2.01 -16.96 -2.93
C GLU A 359 2.48 -18.06 -1.98
N LYS A 360 1.80 -19.20 -2.01
CA LYS A 360 2.17 -20.35 -1.18
C LYS A 360 3.56 -20.88 -1.50
N VAL A 361 3.96 -20.93 -2.77
CA VAL A 361 5.32 -21.31 -3.17
C VAL A 361 6.34 -20.37 -2.52
N CYS A 362 6.14 -19.06 -2.57
CA CYS A 362 7.07 -18.11 -1.97
C CYS A 362 7.24 -18.35 -0.46
N VAL A 363 6.14 -18.52 0.26
CA VAL A 363 6.17 -18.77 1.72
C VAL A 363 6.85 -20.11 2.03
N ASP A 364 6.46 -21.19 1.35
CA ASP A 364 7.02 -22.53 1.56
C ASP A 364 8.54 -22.58 1.27
N MET A 365 9.02 -21.81 0.27
CA MET A 365 10.47 -21.72 0.00
C MET A 365 11.22 -21.05 1.15
N VAL A 366 10.69 -19.95 1.69
CA VAL A 366 11.29 -19.30 2.88
C VAL A 366 11.28 -20.26 4.07
N GLU A 367 10.17 -20.94 4.33
CA GLU A 367 10.05 -21.90 5.44
C GLU A 367 10.95 -23.11 5.28
N ALA A 368 11.28 -23.50 4.05
CA ALA A 368 12.27 -24.52 3.71
C ALA A 368 13.73 -24.01 3.81
N GLY A 369 13.98 -22.79 4.27
CA GLY A 369 15.30 -22.20 4.41
C GLY A 369 15.88 -21.61 3.11
N LYS A 370 15.11 -21.54 2.04
CA LYS A 370 15.51 -20.96 0.75
C LYS A 370 15.01 -19.52 0.68
N MET A 371 15.86 -18.57 0.98
CA MET A 371 15.48 -17.16 1.13
C MET A 371 16.62 -16.22 0.75
N THR A 372 16.29 -14.96 0.58
CA THR A 372 17.25 -13.87 0.36
C THR A 372 17.91 -13.43 1.66
N LYS A 373 19.00 -12.67 1.53
CA LYS A 373 19.88 -12.30 2.64
C LYS A 373 19.17 -11.52 3.75
N ASP A 374 18.23 -10.66 3.41
CA ASP A 374 17.46 -9.84 4.36
C ASP A 374 16.70 -10.70 5.38
N LEU A 375 16.12 -11.83 4.94
CA LEU A 375 15.43 -12.78 5.81
C LEU A 375 16.40 -13.73 6.51
N ALA A 376 17.41 -14.18 5.81
CA ALA A 376 18.40 -15.12 6.34
C ALA A 376 19.11 -14.58 7.59
N ILE A 377 19.55 -13.31 7.56
CA ILE A 377 20.23 -12.66 8.69
C ILE A 377 19.32 -12.42 9.91
N LEU A 378 17.98 -12.42 9.73
CA LEU A 378 17.03 -12.36 10.85
C LEU A 378 17.00 -13.68 11.62
N ILE A 379 17.20 -14.81 10.93
CA ILE A 379 17.24 -16.13 11.56
C ILE A 379 18.55 -16.31 12.34
N ARG A 380 19.69 -16.08 11.67
CA ARG A 380 21.03 -16.05 12.27
C ARG A 380 22.04 -15.41 11.32
N PRO A 381 23.12 -14.80 11.81
CA PRO A 381 24.08 -14.04 10.99
C PRO A 381 24.77 -14.85 9.87
N ASP A 382 24.93 -16.16 10.06
CA ASP A 382 25.60 -17.10 9.16
C ASP A 382 24.62 -18.01 8.39
N HIS A 383 23.32 -17.69 8.39
CA HIS A 383 22.34 -18.49 7.67
C HIS A 383 22.61 -18.41 6.16
N PRO A 384 22.61 -19.55 5.42
CA PRO A 384 22.73 -19.55 3.98
C PRO A 384 21.62 -18.72 3.33
N PHE A 385 21.95 -18.00 2.26
CA PHE A 385 20.98 -17.22 1.50
C PHE A 385 21.20 -17.39 0.00
N LEU A 386 20.18 -17.06 -0.76
CA LEU A 386 20.18 -17.06 -2.23
C LEU A 386 20.34 -15.63 -2.75
N THR A 387 20.96 -15.50 -3.90
CA THR A 387 20.84 -14.28 -4.70
C THR A 387 19.40 -14.11 -5.19
N THR A 388 19.06 -12.93 -5.69
CA THR A 388 17.74 -12.67 -6.27
C THR A 388 17.40 -13.65 -7.39
N GLU A 389 18.35 -13.90 -8.31
CA GLU A 389 18.14 -14.82 -9.44
C GLU A 389 17.96 -16.27 -8.97
N GLU A 390 18.82 -16.76 -8.08
CA GLU A 390 18.70 -18.11 -7.53
C GLU A 390 17.36 -18.33 -6.78
N TYR A 391 16.91 -17.32 -6.04
CA TYR A 391 15.60 -17.37 -5.39
C TYR A 391 14.46 -17.45 -6.42
N MET A 392 14.50 -16.60 -7.45
CA MET A 392 13.51 -16.60 -8.54
C MET A 392 13.48 -17.94 -9.29
N ASP A 393 14.65 -18.52 -9.57
CA ASP A 393 14.77 -19.84 -10.22
C ASP A 393 14.19 -20.96 -9.35
N THR A 394 14.40 -20.87 -8.02
CA THR A 394 13.85 -21.81 -7.06
C THR A 394 12.32 -21.72 -7.00
N VAL A 395 11.76 -20.51 -6.99
CA VAL A 395 10.32 -20.27 -7.03
C VAL A 395 9.70 -20.79 -8.34
N ASP A 396 10.32 -20.50 -9.50
CA ASP A 396 9.85 -20.96 -10.80
C ASP A 396 9.84 -22.50 -10.90
N ALA A 397 10.91 -23.15 -10.45
CA ALA A 397 11.00 -24.61 -10.44
C ALA A 397 9.89 -25.26 -9.59
N GLU A 398 9.64 -24.74 -8.40
CA GLU A 398 8.59 -25.25 -7.52
C GLU A 398 7.19 -24.92 -8.04
N LEU A 399 6.99 -23.72 -8.63
CA LEU A 399 5.72 -23.36 -9.27
C LEU A 399 5.41 -24.32 -10.44
N LYS A 400 6.38 -24.61 -11.31
CA LYS A 400 6.22 -25.60 -12.39
C LYS A 400 5.79 -26.96 -11.85
N ARG A 401 6.39 -27.42 -10.76
CA ARG A 401 6.06 -28.69 -10.13
C ARG A 401 4.61 -28.73 -9.60
N ARG A 402 4.10 -27.61 -9.06
CA ARG A 402 2.73 -27.55 -8.52
C ARG A 402 1.67 -27.32 -9.58
N MET A 403 2.05 -26.73 -10.68
CA MET A 403 1.13 -26.47 -11.80
C MET A 403 1.07 -27.65 -12.79
N ALA A 404 2.01 -28.61 -12.71
CA ALA A 404 2.02 -29.83 -13.51
C ALA A 404 0.91 -30.80 -13.08
#